data_7f18425f11e9cbb2e415d4d7b5390bab
#
_entry.id   7f18425f11e9cbb2e415d4d7b5390bab
#
_cell.length_a   1.000
_cell.length_b   1.000
_cell.length_c   1.000
_cell.angle_alpha   90.00
_cell.angle_beta   90.00
_cell.angle_gamma   90.00
#
_symmetry.space_group_name_H-M   'P 1'
#
loop_
_entity.id
_entity.type
_entity.pdbx_description
1 polymer ?
#
loop_
_entity_poly.entity_id
_entity_poly.type
_entity_poly.pdbx_seq_one_letter_code
_entity_poly.pdbx_strand_id
1 'polypeptide(L)'
;MEEILLQKPGKKIILLGNEAIVRGALESGVQFVSTYPGTPASEIGNTFFKIAKRSKVYFEFSTNEKTALEAGIGASFSGLKTLVAMKNFGLNVCLDALIPFLYTGNKGPTVIIVADDPSCHSSAQSEENSRAFAFLAHIPILEPSDPQECKDFTKLAFKISEKFKIPVMIRTTTRVAHQRAPVKLGRIGEKGAKPLKAEFVKEPRRFVTLPPRVLEMKKELLEKIEKVKQFSEKSKLNASLSVSDTDRQKIGVITSGVSYLYVREALKELNLNLPVLKLGFFYPLPEKKIQNFIKKFKKVLIVEELEPYLEKEIERLAKDVNPKLEVIGKKILSEVGELKPENVILSIAKITGKNYQLRTKNYQLKTKRSPQLCPGCPYWLVFGAVKKAVDPKKVIFGGDIGCYMLAGLPPHNIQDYLSCMGSSIGIAHGIKKMTGQKLITFIGDSTFFHAGIPALINTVFNKSNPLIIVMENQTTAMTGHQPHPGAPLVPNGIKIEEIVRACGVKNLKIIDPINQEEFTNAVKEFLEKSEVSVIIARRPCIQIKSR
;
A
#
# COMPACT_ATOMS: atom_id res chain seq x y z
N MET A 1 -10.95 -20.20 -5.02
CA MET A 1 -11.66 -19.14 -4.29
C MET A 1 -12.78 -19.64 -3.38
N GLU A 2 -13.51 -20.67 -3.75
CA GLU A 2 -14.49 -21.31 -2.84
C GLU A 2 -13.83 -21.87 -1.58
N GLU A 3 -12.59 -22.30 -1.68
CA GLU A 3 -11.84 -22.85 -0.56
C GLU A 3 -11.59 -21.84 0.58
N ILE A 4 -11.54 -20.52 0.29
CA ILE A 4 -11.34 -19.51 1.35
C ILE A 4 -12.54 -19.42 2.31
N LEU A 5 -13.73 -19.84 1.87
CA LEU A 5 -14.97 -19.88 2.67
C LEU A 5 -15.20 -21.22 3.37
N LEU A 6 -14.30 -22.21 3.21
CA LEU A 6 -14.47 -23.54 3.81
C LEU A 6 -14.57 -23.47 5.34
N GLN A 7 -15.60 -24.13 5.88
CA GLN A 7 -15.86 -24.31 7.32
C GLN A 7 -15.24 -25.63 7.81
N LYS A 8 -13.94 -25.86 7.52
CA LYS A 8 -13.20 -27.06 7.93
C LYS A 8 -11.97 -26.68 8.76
N PRO A 9 -12.14 -26.38 10.06
CA PRO A 9 -11.03 -26.04 10.95
C PRO A 9 -9.98 -27.16 10.95
N GLY A 10 -8.71 -26.78 10.92
CA GLY A 10 -7.59 -27.74 10.87
C GLY A 10 -7.16 -28.13 9.45
N LYS A 11 -8.03 -28.04 8.43
CA LYS A 11 -7.64 -28.27 7.03
C LYS A 11 -6.57 -27.24 6.60
N LYS A 12 -5.56 -27.68 5.87
CA LYS A 12 -4.60 -26.81 5.21
C LYS A 12 -5.00 -26.59 3.75
N ILE A 13 -4.95 -25.36 3.29
CA ILE A 13 -5.11 -24.98 1.89
C ILE A 13 -4.00 -24.03 1.49
N ILE A 14 -3.68 -23.97 0.20
CA ILE A 14 -2.67 -23.03 -0.30
C ILE A 14 -3.31 -21.68 -0.53
N LEU A 15 -2.79 -20.65 0.13
CA LEU A 15 -3.25 -19.26 0.00
C LEU A 15 -2.06 -18.33 -0.29
N LEU A 16 -2.34 -17.25 -1.01
CA LEU A 16 -1.47 -16.06 -1.02
C LEU A 16 -1.47 -15.38 0.35
N GLY A 17 -0.43 -14.61 0.67
CA GLY A 17 -0.43 -13.78 1.87
C GLY A 17 -1.66 -12.87 1.96
N ASN A 18 -2.01 -12.21 0.86
CA ASN A 18 -3.22 -11.37 0.76
C ASN A 18 -4.52 -12.19 0.98
N GLU A 19 -4.63 -13.38 0.40
CA GLU A 19 -5.79 -14.27 0.62
C GLU A 19 -5.85 -14.77 2.08
N ALA A 20 -4.70 -15.00 2.69
CA ALA A 20 -4.60 -15.41 4.09
C ALA A 20 -5.05 -14.28 5.05
N ILE A 21 -4.76 -13.01 4.73
CA ILE A 21 -5.30 -11.85 5.45
C ILE A 21 -6.84 -11.85 5.37
N VAL A 22 -7.40 -12.03 4.17
CA VAL A 22 -8.86 -12.14 3.98
C VAL A 22 -9.43 -13.27 4.83
N ARG A 23 -8.79 -14.45 4.82
CA ARG A 23 -9.21 -15.57 5.67
C ARG A 23 -9.15 -15.22 7.15
N GLY A 24 -8.09 -14.56 7.63
CA GLY A 24 -7.96 -14.09 9.02
C GLY A 24 -9.07 -13.11 9.42
N ALA A 25 -9.43 -12.21 8.51
CA ALA A 25 -10.53 -11.27 8.72
C ALA A 25 -11.91 -11.97 8.81
N LEU A 26 -12.16 -12.94 7.93
CA LEU A 26 -13.37 -13.76 7.98
C LEU A 26 -13.46 -14.58 9.28
N GLU A 27 -12.36 -15.19 9.71
CA GLU A 27 -12.28 -15.91 10.99
C GLU A 27 -12.48 -14.99 12.20
N SER A 28 -12.22 -13.70 12.06
CA SER A 28 -12.47 -12.68 13.08
C SER A 28 -13.88 -12.11 13.07
N GLY A 29 -14.68 -12.46 12.05
CA GLY A 29 -16.03 -11.93 11.88
C GLY A 29 -16.05 -10.48 11.40
N VAL A 30 -15.19 -10.10 10.45
CA VAL A 30 -15.20 -8.78 9.79
C VAL A 30 -16.57 -8.52 9.16
N GLN A 31 -17.05 -7.27 9.26
CA GLN A 31 -18.38 -6.88 8.82
C GLN A 31 -18.35 -5.81 7.72
N PHE A 32 -17.34 -4.93 7.77
CA PHE A 32 -17.14 -3.86 6.81
C PHE A 32 -15.72 -3.91 6.25
N VAL A 33 -15.60 -3.80 4.93
CA VAL A 33 -14.31 -3.75 4.24
C VAL A 33 -14.36 -2.69 3.15
N SER A 34 -13.39 -1.79 3.17
CA SER A 34 -13.18 -0.77 2.14
C SER A 34 -11.73 -0.79 1.65
N THR A 35 -11.53 -0.44 0.39
CA THR A 35 -10.19 -0.39 -0.22
C THR A 35 -10.17 0.50 -1.44
N TYR A 36 -9.00 1.07 -1.75
CA TYR A 36 -8.68 1.52 -3.10
C TYR A 36 -7.67 0.57 -3.73
N PRO A 37 -7.82 0.17 -5.00
CA PRO A 37 -6.94 -0.81 -5.62
C PRO A 37 -5.50 -0.32 -5.74
N GLY A 38 -4.54 -1.09 -5.24
CA GLY A 38 -3.12 -0.78 -5.32
C GLY A 38 -2.26 -2.04 -5.10
N THR A 39 -1.49 -2.46 -6.11
CA THR A 39 -0.55 -3.57 -5.97
C THR A 39 0.64 -3.13 -5.10
N PRO A 40 1.03 -3.92 -4.07
CA PRO A 40 0.77 -5.37 -3.88
C PRO A 40 -0.42 -5.73 -2.96
N ALA A 41 -1.34 -4.82 -2.63
CA ALA A 41 -2.51 -5.13 -1.79
C ALA A 41 -3.79 -5.49 -2.57
N SER A 42 -3.79 -5.41 -3.90
CA SER A 42 -4.99 -5.53 -4.75
C SER A 42 -5.76 -6.83 -4.57
N GLU A 43 -5.10 -7.95 -4.29
CA GLU A 43 -5.76 -9.25 -4.15
C GLU A 43 -6.67 -9.32 -2.91
N ILE A 44 -6.43 -8.47 -1.88
CA ILE A 44 -7.32 -8.38 -0.72
C ILE A 44 -8.71 -7.89 -1.18
N GLY A 45 -8.74 -6.75 -1.87
CA GLY A 45 -9.98 -6.19 -2.41
C GLY A 45 -10.64 -7.11 -3.43
N ASN A 46 -9.85 -7.65 -4.38
CA ASN A 46 -10.34 -8.57 -5.40
C ASN A 46 -10.97 -9.84 -4.80
N THR A 47 -10.40 -10.36 -3.71
CA THR A 47 -10.93 -11.53 -3.02
C THR A 47 -12.24 -11.19 -2.31
N PHE A 48 -12.30 -10.10 -1.55
CA PHE A 48 -13.54 -9.66 -0.91
C PHE A 48 -14.64 -9.36 -1.93
N PHE A 49 -14.35 -8.68 -3.03
CA PHE A 49 -15.30 -8.41 -4.11
C PHE A 49 -15.98 -9.67 -4.61
N LYS A 50 -15.21 -10.76 -4.78
CA LYS A 50 -15.73 -12.04 -5.27
C LYS A 50 -16.56 -12.82 -4.25
N ILE A 51 -16.27 -12.64 -2.94
CA ILE A 51 -16.91 -13.43 -1.87
C ILE A 51 -17.92 -12.63 -1.04
N ALA A 52 -18.00 -11.32 -1.18
CA ALA A 52 -18.79 -10.43 -0.32
C ALA A 52 -20.26 -10.88 -0.18
N LYS A 53 -20.94 -11.15 -1.30
CA LYS A 53 -22.33 -11.62 -1.30
C LYS A 53 -22.53 -12.91 -0.51
N ARG A 54 -21.55 -13.85 -0.56
CA ARG A 54 -21.62 -15.15 0.12
C ARG A 54 -21.23 -15.05 1.59
N SER A 55 -20.27 -14.18 1.91
CA SER A 55 -19.75 -14.00 3.26
C SER A 55 -20.59 -13.05 4.12
N LYS A 56 -21.57 -12.36 3.53
CA LYS A 56 -22.38 -11.31 4.16
C LYS A 56 -21.54 -10.16 4.73
N VAL A 57 -20.35 -9.94 4.21
CA VAL A 57 -19.48 -8.80 4.52
C VAL A 57 -19.85 -7.66 3.60
N TYR A 58 -20.06 -6.47 4.14
CA TYR A 58 -20.13 -5.27 3.30
C TYR A 58 -18.75 -5.00 2.72
N PHE A 59 -18.68 -4.80 1.41
CA PHE A 59 -17.45 -4.53 0.70
C PHE A 59 -17.65 -3.41 -0.32
N GLU A 60 -16.69 -2.49 -0.39
CA GLU A 60 -16.65 -1.46 -1.42
C GLU A 60 -15.23 -1.20 -1.94
N PHE A 61 -15.14 -0.86 -3.23
CA PHE A 61 -14.02 -0.12 -3.78
C PHE A 61 -14.35 1.37 -3.67
N SER A 62 -13.59 2.07 -2.84
CA SER A 62 -13.78 3.51 -2.64
C SER A 62 -13.09 4.31 -3.76
N THR A 63 -13.36 5.62 -3.84
CA THR A 63 -12.80 6.50 -4.89
C THR A 63 -11.32 6.79 -4.71
N ASN A 64 -10.84 6.81 -3.47
CA ASN A 64 -9.42 6.87 -3.08
C ASN A 64 -9.24 6.29 -1.68
N GLU A 65 -8.00 6.23 -1.21
CA GLU A 65 -7.65 5.63 0.09
C GLU A 65 -8.13 6.47 1.27
N LYS A 66 -8.15 7.81 1.14
CA LYS A 66 -8.72 8.70 2.18
C LYS A 66 -10.18 8.37 2.39
N THR A 67 -10.98 8.31 1.33
CA THR A 67 -12.40 7.95 1.39
C THR A 67 -12.60 6.53 1.90
N ALA A 68 -11.74 5.58 1.51
CA ALA A 68 -11.78 4.21 2.03
C ALA A 68 -11.59 4.17 3.55
N LEU A 69 -10.61 4.92 4.07
CA LEU A 69 -10.38 4.99 5.50
C LEU A 69 -11.52 5.71 6.22
N GLU A 70 -12.03 6.81 5.68
CA GLU A 70 -13.15 7.58 6.28
C GLU A 70 -14.43 6.72 6.37
N ALA A 71 -14.75 5.95 5.32
CA ALA A 71 -15.85 4.99 5.35
C ALA A 71 -15.62 3.92 6.43
N GLY A 72 -14.40 3.40 6.54
CA GLY A 72 -13.99 2.47 7.59
C GLY A 72 -14.10 3.08 8.99
N ILE A 73 -13.73 4.34 9.18
CA ILE A 73 -13.89 5.08 10.45
C ILE A 73 -15.36 5.16 10.83
N GLY A 74 -16.23 5.53 9.88
CA GLY A 74 -17.68 5.58 10.10
C GLY A 74 -18.28 4.24 10.52
N ALA A 75 -17.88 3.16 9.84
CA ALA A 75 -18.27 1.80 10.20
C ALA A 75 -17.77 1.41 11.61
N SER A 76 -16.52 1.75 11.92
CA SER A 76 -15.93 1.51 13.24
C SER A 76 -16.63 2.32 14.34
N PHE A 77 -16.95 3.59 14.12
CA PHE A 77 -17.70 4.41 15.07
C PHE A 77 -19.11 3.86 15.32
N SER A 78 -19.68 3.18 14.32
CA SER A 78 -20.97 2.45 14.44
C SER A 78 -20.82 1.07 15.09
N GLY A 79 -19.65 0.70 15.59
CA GLY A 79 -19.38 -0.54 16.33
C GLY A 79 -19.03 -1.76 15.48
N LEU A 80 -18.88 -1.62 14.15
CA LEU A 80 -18.60 -2.73 13.25
C LEU A 80 -17.11 -3.11 13.24
N LYS A 81 -16.83 -4.41 13.09
CA LYS A 81 -15.48 -4.91 12.81
C LYS A 81 -15.09 -4.55 11.38
N THR A 82 -14.06 -3.72 11.28
CA THR A 82 -13.70 -3.03 10.03
C THR A 82 -12.31 -3.40 9.58
N LEU A 83 -12.14 -3.65 8.29
CA LEU A 83 -10.85 -3.78 7.63
C LEU A 83 -10.73 -2.77 6.49
N VAL A 84 -9.62 -2.03 6.46
CA VAL A 84 -9.26 -1.13 5.35
C VAL A 84 -7.94 -1.62 4.76
N ALA A 85 -7.86 -1.75 3.43
CA ALA A 85 -6.65 -2.25 2.78
C ALA A 85 -6.17 -1.28 1.70
N MET A 86 -4.84 -1.09 1.63
CA MET A 86 -4.21 -0.21 0.66
C MET A 86 -2.73 -0.57 0.45
N LYS A 87 -2.14 -0.06 -0.61
CA LYS A 87 -0.68 -0.05 -0.74
C LYS A 87 -0.07 1.10 0.10
N ASN A 88 1.26 1.13 0.23
CA ASN A 88 1.99 2.14 1.00
C ASN A 88 1.61 3.59 0.65
N PHE A 89 1.54 3.95 -0.63
CA PHE A 89 1.19 5.33 -1.04
C PHE A 89 -0.22 5.74 -0.60
N GLY A 90 -1.14 4.78 -0.50
CA GLY A 90 -2.47 5.06 0.02
C GLY A 90 -2.46 5.52 1.48
N LEU A 91 -1.45 5.11 2.25
CA LEU A 91 -1.29 5.58 3.62
C LEU A 91 -0.96 7.08 3.65
N ASN A 92 -0.15 7.59 2.69
CA ASN A 92 0.10 9.02 2.53
C ASN A 92 -1.18 9.79 2.22
N VAL A 93 -2.01 9.26 1.30
CA VAL A 93 -3.28 9.87 0.89
C VAL A 93 -4.27 9.97 2.05
N CYS A 94 -4.30 8.98 2.93
CA CYS A 94 -5.25 8.91 4.04
C CYS A 94 -4.71 9.44 5.38
N LEU A 95 -3.48 9.94 5.43
CA LEU A 95 -2.81 10.36 6.68
C LEU A 95 -3.59 11.43 7.45
N ASP A 96 -4.20 12.38 6.74
CA ASP A 96 -5.03 13.42 7.33
C ASP A 96 -6.22 12.86 8.12
N ALA A 97 -6.83 11.77 7.64
CA ALA A 97 -7.91 11.07 8.35
C ALA A 97 -7.38 10.10 9.42
N LEU A 98 -6.20 9.50 9.19
CA LEU A 98 -5.61 8.50 10.08
C LEU A 98 -5.24 9.09 11.44
N ILE A 99 -4.56 10.23 11.47
CA ILE A 99 -4.06 10.82 12.73
C ILE A 99 -5.21 11.15 13.69
N PRO A 100 -6.27 11.89 13.31
CA PRO A 100 -7.41 12.13 14.19
C PRO A 100 -8.12 10.83 14.62
N PHE A 101 -8.14 9.80 13.76
CA PHE A 101 -8.71 8.51 14.12
C PHE A 101 -7.94 7.82 15.26
N LEU A 102 -6.62 7.97 15.33
CA LEU A 102 -5.83 7.45 16.45
C LEU A 102 -6.17 8.18 17.76
N TYR A 103 -6.45 9.49 17.70
CA TYR A 103 -6.88 10.27 18.89
C TYR A 103 -8.26 9.85 19.38
N THR A 104 -9.25 9.73 18.49
CA THR A 104 -10.61 9.29 18.86
C THR A 104 -10.65 7.82 19.28
N GLY A 105 -9.75 7.02 18.72
CA GLY A 105 -9.79 5.57 18.81
C GLY A 105 -11.00 4.97 18.09
N ASN A 106 -11.09 3.66 18.08
CA ASN A 106 -12.17 2.90 17.46
C ASN A 106 -13.21 2.41 18.48
N LYS A 107 -14.48 2.35 18.06
CA LYS A 107 -15.56 1.67 18.81
C LYS A 107 -15.63 0.21 18.39
N GLY A 108 -15.84 -0.07 17.11
CA GLY A 108 -15.65 -1.39 16.51
C GLY A 108 -14.17 -1.65 16.19
N PRO A 109 -13.67 -2.89 16.39
CA PRO A 109 -12.28 -3.23 16.11
C PRO A 109 -11.90 -2.90 14.67
N THR A 110 -10.76 -2.24 14.46
CA THR A 110 -10.33 -1.79 13.13
C THR A 110 -8.91 -2.25 12.83
N VAL A 111 -8.74 -2.87 11.68
CA VAL A 111 -7.44 -3.29 11.14
C VAL A 111 -7.19 -2.60 9.81
N ILE A 112 -6.02 -2.01 9.68
CA ILE A 112 -5.55 -1.36 8.46
C ILE A 112 -4.43 -2.22 7.87
N ILE A 113 -4.59 -2.68 6.64
CA ILE A 113 -3.56 -3.45 5.93
C ILE A 113 -2.83 -2.51 4.99
N VAL A 114 -1.51 -2.49 5.12
CA VAL A 114 -0.62 -1.71 4.25
C VAL A 114 0.43 -2.64 3.64
N ALA A 115 0.53 -2.63 2.32
CA ALA A 115 1.51 -3.43 1.61
C ALA A 115 2.56 -2.51 0.96
N ASP A 116 3.80 -2.61 1.44
CA ASP A 116 4.96 -1.93 0.87
C ASP A 116 5.49 -2.67 -0.35
N ASP A 117 6.20 -1.96 -1.21
CA ASP A 117 6.72 -2.48 -2.47
C ASP A 117 8.23 -2.19 -2.64
N PRO A 118 9.10 -2.83 -1.82
CA PRO A 118 10.54 -2.72 -1.99
C PRO A 118 10.98 -3.05 -3.42
N SER A 119 11.96 -2.31 -3.95
CA SER A 119 12.38 -2.32 -5.36
C SER A 119 11.33 -1.83 -6.35
N CYS A 120 10.24 -1.24 -5.92
CA CYS A 120 9.22 -0.63 -6.78
C CYS A 120 8.72 -1.55 -7.90
N HIS A 121 8.51 -2.85 -7.63
CA HIS A 121 8.06 -3.82 -8.64
C HIS A 121 6.73 -3.44 -9.31
N SER A 122 5.85 -2.79 -8.56
CA SER A 122 4.53 -2.33 -9.00
C SER A 122 4.30 -0.84 -8.68
N SER A 123 5.36 -0.10 -8.41
CA SER A 123 5.31 1.29 -7.95
C SER A 123 6.17 2.17 -8.84
N ALA A 124 5.60 3.26 -9.35
CA ALA A 124 6.29 4.20 -10.23
C ALA A 124 6.73 5.49 -9.51
N GLN A 125 6.31 5.67 -8.26
CA GLN A 125 6.47 6.94 -7.54
C GLN A 125 7.75 7.00 -6.74
N SER A 126 7.89 6.08 -5.79
CA SER A 126 9.02 6.00 -4.86
C SER A 126 9.09 4.62 -4.21
N GLU A 127 10.22 4.32 -3.63
CA GLU A 127 10.35 3.25 -2.65
C GLU A 127 10.05 3.84 -1.27
N GLU A 128 9.22 3.18 -0.48
CA GLU A 128 8.69 3.76 0.74
C GLU A 128 8.48 2.70 1.83
N ASN A 129 8.85 3.06 3.06
CA ASN A 129 8.74 2.18 4.22
C ASN A 129 7.66 2.70 5.18
N SER A 130 6.53 2.05 5.18
CA SER A 130 5.38 2.42 6.03
C SER A 130 5.65 2.34 7.54
N ARG A 131 6.79 1.83 7.98
CA ARG A 131 7.19 1.82 9.40
C ARG A 131 7.29 3.22 10.00
N ALA A 132 7.62 4.23 9.19
CA ALA A 132 7.69 5.63 9.63
C ALA A 132 6.38 6.12 10.26
N PHE A 133 5.25 5.63 9.78
CA PHE A 133 3.93 6.02 10.30
C PHE A 133 3.66 5.52 11.72
N ALA A 134 4.37 4.49 12.19
CA ALA A 134 4.30 4.05 13.58
C ALA A 134 4.63 5.19 14.55
N PHE A 135 5.70 5.91 14.24
CA PHE A 135 6.20 7.00 15.08
C PHE A 135 5.38 8.29 14.90
N LEU A 136 4.98 8.59 13.67
CA LEU A 136 4.19 9.79 13.35
C LEU A 136 2.77 9.73 13.94
N ALA A 137 2.07 8.62 13.71
CA ALA A 137 0.67 8.46 14.07
C ALA A 137 0.46 7.71 15.41
N HIS A 138 1.49 7.11 15.99
CA HIS A 138 1.39 6.19 17.12
C HIS A 138 0.46 5.01 16.85
N ILE A 139 0.53 4.44 15.64
CA ILE A 139 -0.27 3.27 15.28
C ILE A 139 0.49 1.97 15.55
N PRO A 140 -0.08 1.01 16.31
CA PRO A 140 0.54 -0.30 16.47
C PRO A 140 0.71 -1.02 15.13
N ILE A 141 1.92 -1.57 14.88
CA ILE A 141 2.26 -2.28 13.65
C ILE A 141 2.66 -3.71 13.94
N LEU A 142 2.04 -4.65 13.22
CA LEU A 142 2.40 -6.06 13.18
C LEU A 142 2.98 -6.40 11.80
N GLU A 143 4.05 -7.22 11.77
CA GLU A 143 4.72 -7.64 10.54
C GLU A 143 4.77 -9.17 10.42
N PRO A 144 3.85 -9.78 9.67
CA PRO A 144 3.91 -11.21 9.38
C PRO A 144 5.04 -11.56 8.42
N SER A 145 5.60 -12.76 8.53
CA SER A 145 6.67 -13.27 7.66
C SER A 145 6.19 -14.20 6.55
N ASP A 146 5.00 -14.78 6.70
CA ASP A 146 4.45 -15.77 5.76
C ASP A 146 2.91 -15.77 5.75
N PRO A 147 2.26 -16.50 4.82
CA PRO A 147 0.79 -16.54 4.73
C PRO A 147 0.09 -17.09 5.98
N GLN A 148 0.70 -18.02 6.73
CA GLN A 148 0.11 -18.50 7.98
C GLN A 148 0.05 -17.37 9.01
N GLU A 149 1.15 -16.61 9.14
CA GLU A 149 1.21 -15.46 10.02
C GLU A 149 0.30 -14.31 9.52
N CYS A 150 0.20 -14.10 8.21
CA CYS A 150 -0.76 -13.13 7.66
C CYS A 150 -2.17 -13.38 8.21
N LYS A 151 -2.64 -14.63 8.20
CA LYS A 151 -3.94 -15.00 8.78
C LYS A 151 -3.98 -14.80 10.29
N ASP A 152 -2.99 -15.31 11.02
CA ASP A 152 -3.02 -15.33 12.47
C ASP A 152 -2.80 -13.93 13.07
N PHE A 153 -1.95 -13.11 12.44
CA PHE A 153 -1.72 -11.72 12.85
C PHE A 153 -2.95 -10.85 12.56
N THR A 154 -3.67 -11.09 11.47
CA THR A 154 -4.95 -10.41 11.19
C THR A 154 -5.95 -10.67 12.32
N LYS A 155 -6.07 -11.91 12.76
CA LYS A 155 -6.93 -12.26 13.90
C LYS A 155 -6.49 -11.58 15.20
N LEU A 156 -5.19 -11.55 15.45
CA LEU A 156 -4.65 -10.91 16.63
C LEU A 156 -4.79 -9.39 16.59
N ALA A 157 -4.60 -8.77 15.42
CA ALA A 157 -4.79 -7.34 15.22
C ALA A 157 -6.22 -6.90 15.58
N PHE A 158 -7.24 -7.65 15.17
CA PHE A 158 -8.62 -7.39 15.60
C PHE A 158 -8.79 -7.49 17.12
N LYS A 159 -8.17 -8.49 17.77
CA LYS A 159 -8.22 -8.63 19.24
C LYS A 159 -7.51 -7.49 19.98
N ILE A 160 -6.36 -7.04 19.48
CA ILE A 160 -5.63 -5.89 20.02
C ILE A 160 -6.47 -4.63 19.87
N SER A 161 -7.00 -4.41 18.68
CA SER A 161 -7.85 -3.25 18.38
C SER A 161 -9.10 -3.23 19.27
N GLU A 162 -9.74 -4.37 19.49
CA GLU A 162 -10.90 -4.51 20.37
C GLU A 162 -10.55 -4.19 21.84
N LYS A 163 -9.43 -4.75 22.30
CA LYS A 163 -8.99 -4.63 23.69
C LYS A 163 -8.56 -3.22 24.06
N PHE A 164 -7.77 -2.57 23.21
CA PHE A 164 -7.15 -1.28 23.52
C PHE A 164 -7.88 -0.08 22.90
N LYS A 165 -8.93 -0.34 22.11
CA LYS A 165 -9.71 0.70 21.41
C LYS A 165 -8.83 1.64 20.58
N ILE A 166 -7.94 1.02 19.79
CA ILE A 166 -7.02 1.68 18.87
C ILE A 166 -6.95 0.88 17.56
N PRO A 167 -6.97 1.52 16.37
CA PRO A 167 -6.73 0.79 15.14
C PRO A 167 -5.33 0.17 15.12
N VAL A 168 -5.19 -0.97 14.47
CA VAL A 168 -3.92 -1.70 14.35
C VAL A 168 -3.57 -1.87 12.88
N MET A 169 -2.33 -1.56 12.52
CA MET A 169 -1.80 -1.77 11.18
C MET A 169 -1.11 -3.14 11.07
N ILE A 170 -1.37 -3.83 9.97
CA ILE A 170 -0.55 -4.95 9.52
C ILE A 170 0.23 -4.46 8.31
N ARG A 171 1.54 -4.49 8.42
CA ARG A 171 2.45 -4.18 7.32
C ARG A 171 2.94 -5.46 6.67
N THR A 172 2.76 -5.57 5.38
CA THR A 172 3.36 -6.61 4.53
C THR A 172 4.28 -5.97 3.50
N THR A 173 5.05 -6.79 2.80
CA THR A 173 5.79 -6.39 1.60
C THR A 173 5.33 -7.23 0.42
N THR A 174 5.67 -6.83 -0.80
CA THR A 174 5.33 -7.56 -2.04
C THR A 174 5.62 -9.05 -1.91
N ARG A 175 6.76 -9.41 -1.31
CA ARG A 175 7.15 -10.80 -1.09
C ARG A 175 6.14 -11.57 -0.23
N VAL A 176 5.75 -11.01 0.90
CA VAL A 176 4.78 -11.65 1.81
C VAL A 176 3.38 -11.66 1.21
N ALA A 177 2.97 -10.55 0.59
CA ALA A 177 1.65 -10.39 -0.03
C ALA A 177 1.38 -11.46 -1.09
N HIS A 178 2.40 -11.76 -1.92
CA HIS A 178 2.29 -12.68 -3.05
C HIS A 178 2.90 -14.07 -2.79
N GLN A 179 3.45 -14.32 -1.61
CA GLN A 179 3.93 -15.66 -1.23
C GLN A 179 2.76 -16.63 -1.14
N ARG A 180 2.94 -17.85 -1.68
CA ARG A 180 1.99 -18.96 -1.55
C ARG A 180 2.51 -19.98 -0.56
N ALA A 181 1.67 -20.36 0.40
CA ALA A 181 2.02 -21.42 1.36
C ALA A 181 0.76 -22.12 1.88
N PRO A 182 0.91 -23.34 2.46
CA PRO A 182 -0.18 -24.00 3.16
C PRO A 182 -0.58 -23.22 4.42
N VAL A 183 -1.86 -22.86 4.51
CA VAL A 183 -2.45 -22.12 5.64
C VAL A 183 -3.47 -23.01 6.34
N LYS A 184 -3.30 -23.21 7.64
CA LYS A 184 -4.24 -23.97 8.47
C LYS A 184 -5.48 -23.11 8.75
N LEU A 185 -6.65 -23.59 8.33
CA LEU A 185 -7.92 -22.90 8.53
C LEU A 185 -8.38 -22.97 9.99
N GLY A 186 -8.94 -21.87 10.48
CA GLY A 186 -9.74 -21.79 11.69
C GLY A 186 -11.25 -21.83 11.35
N ARG A 187 -12.10 -21.69 12.36
CA ARG A 187 -13.53 -21.42 12.14
C ARG A 187 -13.70 -20.01 11.62
N ILE A 188 -14.41 -19.81 10.55
CA ILE A 188 -14.97 -18.51 10.20
C ILE A 188 -15.95 -18.20 11.33
N GLY A 189 -15.85 -17.03 11.92
CA GLY A 189 -16.66 -16.63 13.06
C GLY A 189 -18.09 -17.08 12.85
N GLU A 190 -18.60 -17.93 13.74
CA GLU A 190 -19.95 -18.42 13.66
C GLU A 190 -20.88 -17.25 13.59
N LYS A 191 -21.75 -17.37 12.58
CA LYS A 191 -22.83 -16.43 12.36
C LYS A 191 -22.21 -15.04 12.20
N GLY A 192 -22.00 -14.69 10.99
CA GLY A 192 -22.22 -13.29 10.74
C GLY A 192 -23.18 -12.94 11.84
N ALA A 193 -22.59 -12.48 12.93
CA ALA A 193 -23.36 -12.11 14.08
C ALA A 193 -24.60 -11.53 13.50
N LYS A 194 -25.79 -11.89 14.02
CA LYS A 194 -27.03 -11.16 13.71
C LYS A 194 -26.56 -9.77 13.32
N PRO A 195 -26.90 -9.23 12.13
CA PRO A 195 -26.32 -7.96 11.72
C PRO A 195 -26.40 -7.11 12.98
N LEU A 196 -25.26 -6.90 13.64
CA LEU A 196 -25.19 -6.05 14.82
C LEU A 196 -25.87 -4.82 14.29
N LYS A 197 -27.01 -4.43 14.84
CA LYS A 197 -27.64 -3.18 14.45
C LYS A 197 -26.52 -2.17 14.64
N ALA A 198 -25.84 -1.86 13.54
CA ALA A 198 -24.80 -0.85 13.56
C ALA A 198 -25.48 0.41 14.07
N GLU A 199 -25.01 0.93 15.16
CA GLU A 199 -25.61 2.12 15.75
C GLU A 199 -24.51 3.11 16.10
N PHE A 200 -24.61 4.28 15.52
CA PHE A 200 -23.78 5.40 15.92
C PHE A 200 -24.38 6.06 17.17
N VAL A 201 -23.79 5.76 18.30
CA VAL A 201 -24.14 6.44 19.56
C VAL A 201 -23.39 7.77 19.64
N LYS A 202 -24.12 8.86 19.87
CA LYS A 202 -23.54 10.21 19.98
C LYS A 202 -22.66 10.32 21.23
N GLU A 203 -21.36 10.45 21.00
CA GLU A 203 -20.35 10.67 22.03
C GLU A 203 -19.42 11.84 21.61
N PRO A 204 -19.90 13.12 21.64
CA PRO A 204 -19.10 14.24 21.13
C PRO A 204 -17.73 14.35 21.79
N ARG A 205 -17.64 14.11 23.10
CA ARG A 205 -16.35 14.13 23.81
C ARG A 205 -15.34 13.11 23.28
N ARG A 206 -15.82 12.03 22.64
CA ARG A 206 -14.96 11.01 22.06
C ARG A 206 -14.64 11.27 20.59
N PHE A 207 -15.59 11.75 19.80
CA PHE A 207 -15.45 11.78 18.35
C PHE A 207 -15.12 13.16 17.78
N VAL A 208 -15.20 14.23 18.61
CA VAL A 208 -14.90 15.59 18.16
C VAL A 208 -13.51 16.01 18.62
N THR A 209 -12.61 16.23 17.64
CA THR A 209 -11.20 16.57 17.88
C THR A 209 -11.00 18.08 17.92
N LEU A 210 -11.56 18.74 18.93
CA LEU A 210 -11.42 20.20 19.15
C LEU A 210 -10.64 20.50 20.44
N PRO A 211 -9.84 21.59 20.48
CA PRO A 211 -9.26 22.08 21.73
C PRO A 211 -10.34 22.46 22.75
N PRO A 212 -10.10 22.25 24.08
CA PRO A 212 -8.89 21.65 24.65
C PRO A 212 -8.90 20.10 24.64
N ARG A 213 -10.04 19.46 24.29
CA ARG A 213 -10.24 18.02 24.34
C ARG A 213 -9.20 17.21 23.54
N VAL A 214 -8.78 17.73 22.41
CA VAL A 214 -7.78 17.05 21.55
C VAL A 214 -6.45 16.79 22.26
N LEU A 215 -6.04 17.66 23.19
CA LEU A 215 -4.81 17.47 23.98
C LEU A 215 -4.97 16.36 25.02
N GLU A 216 -6.16 16.22 25.61
CA GLU A 216 -6.49 15.09 26.49
C GLU A 216 -6.47 13.78 25.69
N MET A 217 -7.05 13.77 24.49
CA MET A 217 -7.03 12.61 23.59
C MET A 217 -5.60 12.18 23.23
N LYS A 218 -4.67 13.13 23.07
CA LYS A 218 -3.25 12.81 22.86
C LYS A 218 -2.66 12.06 24.05
N LYS A 219 -2.93 12.50 25.27
CA LYS A 219 -2.49 11.80 26.49
C LYS A 219 -3.08 10.39 26.58
N GLU A 220 -4.40 10.26 26.33
CA GLU A 220 -5.08 8.97 26.28
C GLU A 220 -4.49 8.03 25.23
N LEU A 221 -4.11 8.56 24.05
CA LEU A 221 -3.44 7.78 23.01
C LEU A 221 -2.09 7.24 23.50
N LEU A 222 -1.25 8.08 24.10
CA LEU A 222 0.06 7.67 24.61
C LEU A 222 -0.08 6.61 25.72
N GLU A 223 -1.06 6.75 26.60
CA GLU A 223 -1.37 5.74 27.61
C GLU A 223 -1.81 4.40 26.99
N LYS A 224 -2.61 4.44 25.93
CA LYS A 224 -2.99 3.24 25.17
C LYS A 224 -1.77 2.57 24.55
N ILE A 225 -0.86 3.34 23.95
CA ILE A 225 0.38 2.82 23.37
C ILE A 225 1.25 2.15 24.43
N GLU A 226 1.37 2.72 25.63
CA GLU A 226 2.10 2.08 26.71
C GLU A 226 1.46 0.73 27.12
N LYS A 227 0.13 0.65 27.19
CA LYS A 227 -0.58 -0.61 27.45
C LYS A 227 -0.36 -1.64 26.34
N VAL A 228 -0.33 -1.21 25.08
CA VAL A 228 0.00 -2.09 23.93
C VAL A 228 1.46 -2.54 24.00
N LYS A 229 2.40 -1.68 24.44
CA LYS A 229 3.80 -2.03 24.67
C LYS A 229 3.94 -3.15 25.70
N GLN A 230 3.23 -3.04 26.82
CA GLN A 230 3.20 -4.08 27.85
C GLN A 230 2.61 -5.41 27.32
N PHE A 231 1.64 -5.33 26.40
CA PHE A 231 1.11 -6.51 25.71
C PHE A 231 2.15 -7.09 24.74
N SER A 232 2.87 -6.26 23.98
CA SER A 232 3.95 -6.66 23.08
C SER A 232 5.05 -7.43 23.81
N GLU A 233 5.43 -7.00 25.04
CA GLU A 233 6.42 -7.69 25.87
C GLU A 233 6.06 -9.16 26.15
N LYS A 234 4.78 -9.44 26.37
CA LYS A 234 4.26 -10.77 26.69
C LYS A 234 3.85 -11.58 25.46
N SER A 235 3.89 -10.96 24.29
CA SER A 235 3.39 -11.59 23.07
C SER A 235 4.31 -12.71 22.59
N LYS A 236 3.70 -13.83 22.18
CA LYS A 236 4.37 -14.93 21.51
C LYS A 236 4.83 -14.61 20.08
N LEU A 237 4.35 -13.50 19.51
CA LEU A 237 4.82 -13.03 18.20
C LEU A 237 6.29 -12.59 18.22
N ASN A 238 6.75 -12.16 19.40
CA ASN A 238 8.13 -11.77 19.64
C ASN A 238 8.86 -12.98 20.24
N ALA A 239 9.32 -13.88 19.39
CA ALA A 239 9.91 -15.14 19.79
C ALA A 239 11.43 -15.10 19.70
N SER A 240 12.10 -15.53 20.80
CA SER A 240 13.51 -15.85 20.75
C SER A 240 13.67 -17.35 20.45
N LEU A 241 14.31 -17.66 19.35
CA LEU A 241 14.80 -19.01 19.07
C LEU A 241 16.16 -19.10 19.75
N SER A 242 16.17 -19.58 21.00
CA SER A 242 17.43 -19.84 21.71
C SER A 242 17.95 -21.21 21.33
N VAL A 243 19.22 -21.26 21.03
CA VAL A 243 20.02 -22.48 21.00
C VAL A 243 20.46 -22.78 22.44
N SER A 244 20.71 -24.06 22.74
CA SER A 244 21.22 -24.49 24.04
C SER A 244 22.40 -23.63 24.51
N ASP A 245 22.47 -23.36 25.80
CA ASP A 245 23.45 -22.49 26.49
C ASP A 245 24.94 -22.92 26.35
N THR A 246 25.25 -23.94 25.57
CA THR A 246 26.58 -24.52 25.45
C THR A 246 27.57 -23.76 24.58
N ASP A 247 27.10 -22.88 23.67
CA ASP A 247 27.95 -22.02 22.88
C ASP A 247 27.81 -20.54 23.33
N ARG A 248 28.85 -20.02 23.96
CA ARG A 248 29.02 -18.56 24.20
C ARG A 248 29.15 -17.84 22.86
N GLN A 249 28.06 -17.87 22.08
CA GLN A 249 28.03 -17.19 20.77
C GLN A 249 28.08 -15.69 21.02
N LYS A 250 29.10 -15.06 20.43
CA LYS A 250 29.35 -13.62 20.54
C LYS A 250 28.36 -12.79 19.71
N ILE A 251 27.50 -13.45 18.90
CA ILE A 251 26.66 -12.82 17.86
C ILE A 251 25.20 -13.27 18.03
N GLY A 252 24.29 -12.29 18.06
CA GLY A 252 22.84 -12.51 17.96
C GLY A 252 22.27 -11.90 16.69
N VAL A 253 21.05 -12.29 16.30
CA VAL A 253 20.34 -11.72 15.14
C VAL A 253 18.97 -11.21 15.59
N ILE A 254 18.59 -10.00 15.18
CA ILE A 254 17.23 -9.46 15.39
C ILE A 254 16.61 -9.17 14.02
N THR A 255 15.34 -9.55 13.82
CA THR A 255 14.68 -9.43 12.52
C THR A 255 13.16 -9.37 12.66
N SER A 256 12.47 -8.90 11.62
CA SER A 256 11.00 -8.88 11.53
C SER A 256 10.53 -9.14 10.10
N GLY A 257 9.23 -9.42 9.93
CA GLY A 257 8.62 -9.63 8.62
C GLY A 257 9.31 -10.74 7.82
N VAL A 258 9.36 -10.57 6.49
CA VAL A 258 9.94 -11.56 5.57
C VAL A 258 11.43 -11.82 5.84
N SER A 259 12.16 -10.84 6.33
CA SER A 259 13.59 -10.95 6.64
C SER A 259 13.88 -12.11 7.61
N TYR A 260 12.91 -12.49 8.45
CA TYR A 260 13.02 -13.65 9.31
C TYR A 260 13.19 -14.97 8.53
N LEU A 261 12.49 -15.12 7.41
CA LEU A 261 12.64 -16.30 6.57
C LEU A 261 14.02 -16.37 5.94
N TYR A 262 14.55 -15.21 5.50
CA TYR A 262 15.90 -15.13 4.93
C TYR A 262 17.00 -15.43 5.95
N VAL A 263 16.83 -14.97 7.20
CA VAL A 263 17.74 -15.34 8.29
C VAL A 263 17.72 -16.86 8.52
N ARG A 264 16.53 -17.46 8.56
CA ARG A 264 16.43 -18.93 8.75
C ARG A 264 17.06 -19.72 7.62
N GLU A 265 16.86 -19.28 6.38
CA GLU A 265 17.47 -19.87 5.21
C GLU A 265 18.99 -19.75 5.26
N ALA A 266 19.50 -18.55 5.57
CA ALA A 266 20.93 -18.29 5.71
C ALA A 266 21.59 -19.17 6.79
N LEU A 267 20.97 -19.30 7.95
CA LEU A 267 21.49 -20.14 9.04
C LEU A 267 21.55 -21.62 8.62
N LYS A 268 20.52 -22.09 7.90
CA LYS A 268 20.49 -23.45 7.38
C LYS A 268 21.57 -23.68 6.32
N GLU A 269 21.70 -22.77 5.35
CA GLU A 269 22.67 -22.88 4.25
C GLU A 269 24.11 -22.83 4.76
N LEU A 270 24.36 -21.97 5.74
CA LEU A 270 25.68 -21.84 6.36
C LEU A 270 25.97 -22.89 7.43
N ASN A 271 25.01 -23.78 7.74
CA ASN A 271 25.06 -24.70 8.86
C ASN A 271 25.51 -24.01 10.16
N LEU A 272 24.80 -22.92 10.50
CA LEU A 272 25.04 -22.11 11.69
C LEU A 272 23.82 -22.15 12.61
N ASN A 273 24.08 -22.04 13.91
CA ASN A 273 23.07 -22.04 14.94
C ASN A 273 23.17 -20.78 15.81
N LEU A 274 22.81 -19.62 15.23
CA LEU A 274 22.83 -18.33 15.92
C LEU A 274 21.49 -18.09 16.63
N PRO A 275 21.51 -17.47 17.83
CA PRO A 275 20.30 -16.99 18.49
C PRO A 275 19.61 -15.91 17.65
N VAL A 276 18.30 -16.09 17.42
CA VAL A 276 17.49 -15.16 16.62
C VAL A 276 16.35 -14.64 17.48
N LEU A 277 16.21 -13.33 17.57
CA LEU A 277 15.01 -12.66 18.08
C LEU A 277 14.14 -12.22 16.92
N LYS A 278 13.01 -12.90 16.72
CA LYS A 278 11.98 -12.50 15.77
C LYS A 278 11.04 -11.50 16.44
N LEU A 279 10.79 -10.38 15.81
CA LEU A 279 9.82 -9.37 16.23
C LEU A 279 8.60 -9.40 15.31
N GLY A 280 7.47 -9.85 15.82
CA GLY A 280 6.17 -9.75 15.14
C GLY A 280 5.47 -8.43 15.40
N PHE A 281 5.81 -7.75 16.50
CA PHE A 281 5.49 -6.35 16.74
C PHE A 281 6.67 -5.48 16.32
N PHE A 282 6.46 -4.65 15.30
CA PHE A 282 7.38 -3.58 14.98
C PHE A 282 7.15 -2.36 15.89
N TYR A 283 5.88 -2.04 16.18
CA TYR A 283 5.54 -0.92 17.06
C TYR A 283 4.26 -1.22 17.89
N PRO A 284 4.25 -0.90 19.19
CA PRO A 284 5.43 -0.55 20.00
C PRO A 284 6.34 -1.76 20.25
N LEU A 285 7.65 -1.52 20.23
CA LEU A 285 8.65 -2.57 20.44
C LEU A 285 8.60 -3.17 21.85
N PRO A 286 8.88 -4.47 22.01
CA PRO A 286 9.06 -5.12 23.31
C PRO A 286 10.45 -4.81 23.87
N GLU A 287 10.65 -3.58 24.36
CA GLU A 287 11.97 -3.06 24.74
C GLU A 287 12.69 -3.92 25.79
N LYS A 288 11.99 -4.38 26.85
CA LYS A 288 12.58 -5.25 27.88
C LYS A 288 13.06 -6.58 27.32
N LYS A 289 12.26 -7.18 26.41
CA LYS A 289 12.63 -8.43 25.73
C LYS A 289 13.87 -8.23 24.87
N ILE A 290 13.93 -7.12 24.12
CA ILE A 290 15.09 -6.75 23.29
C ILE A 290 16.30 -6.50 24.17
N GLN A 291 16.19 -5.71 25.24
CA GLN A 291 17.28 -5.44 26.18
C GLN A 291 17.82 -6.73 26.80
N ASN A 292 16.95 -7.65 27.22
CA ASN A 292 17.36 -8.95 27.77
C ASN A 292 18.06 -9.84 26.73
N PHE A 293 17.74 -9.69 25.45
CA PHE A 293 18.41 -10.39 24.37
C PHE A 293 19.80 -9.78 24.12
N ILE A 294 19.90 -8.46 23.88
CA ILE A 294 21.15 -7.81 23.48
C ILE A 294 22.22 -7.78 24.57
N LYS A 295 21.85 -7.87 25.84
CA LYS A 295 22.80 -8.01 26.97
C LYS A 295 23.73 -9.22 26.85
N LYS A 296 23.32 -10.24 26.11
CA LYS A 296 24.03 -11.52 26.02
C LYS A 296 25.14 -11.53 24.98
N PHE A 297 25.22 -10.53 24.10
CA PHE A 297 26.06 -10.56 22.90
C PHE A 297 27.08 -9.42 22.87
N LYS A 298 28.14 -9.62 22.12
CA LYS A 298 29.10 -8.56 21.76
C LYS A 298 28.71 -7.86 20.46
N LYS A 299 28.04 -8.62 19.57
CA LYS A 299 27.56 -8.15 18.27
C LYS A 299 26.13 -8.59 18.05
N VAL A 300 25.32 -7.72 17.44
CA VAL A 300 23.97 -8.08 16.98
C VAL A 300 23.81 -7.63 15.54
N LEU A 301 23.38 -8.58 14.69
CA LEU A 301 22.99 -8.28 13.32
C LEU A 301 21.52 -7.92 13.28
N ILE A 302 21.18 -6.77 12.73
CA ILE A 302 19.82 -6.36 12.45
C ILE A 302 19.51 -6.63 10.99
N VAL A 303 18.53 -7.50 10.74
CA VAL A 303 18.11 -7.83 9.37
C VAL A 303 16.71 -7.28 9.14
N GLU A 304 16.66 -6.14 8.44
CA GLU A 304 15.44 -5.44 8.06
C GLU A 304 15.55 -4.87 6.63
N GLU A 305 14.41 -4.74 5.95
CA GLU A 305 14.33 -4.11 4.63
C GLU A 305 14.28 -2.60 4.74
N LEU A 306 14.81 -1.92 3.72
CA LEU A 306 14.81 -0.46 3.55
C LEU A 306 15.50 0.27 4.72
N GLU A 307 14.93 1.38 5.20
CA GLU A 307 15.54 2.25 6.19
C GLU A 307 15.79 1.58 7.55
N PRO A 308 16.80 2.04 8.30
CA PRO A 308 17.26 1.43 9.56
C PRO A 308 16.40 1.82 10.78
N TYR A 309 15.08 1.61 10.71
CA TYR A 309 14.21 1.95 11.84
C TYR A 309 14.43 1.03 13.05
N LEU A 310 14.52 -0.29 12.80
CA LEU A 310 14.78 -1.25 13.87
C LEU A 310 16.20 -1.12 14.39
N GLU A 311 17.18 -0.96 13.51
CA GLU A 311 18.60 -0.77 13.87
C GLU A 311 18.77 0.42 14.82
N LYS A 312 18.22 1.60 14.48
CA LYS A 312 18.29 2.80 15.32
C LYS A 312 17.65 2.61 16.70
N GLU A 313 16.51 1.92 16.76
CA GLU A 313 15.86 1.63 18.03
C GLU A 313 16.69 0.64 18.88
N ILE A 314 17.33 -0.35 18.27
CA ILE A 314 18.22 -1.26 18.99
C ILE A 314 19.48 -0.53 19.48
N GLU A 315 20.06 0.36 18.69
CA GLU A 315 21.19 1.22 19.13
C GLU A 315 20.79 2.10 20.33
N ARG A 316 19.59 2.69 20.30
CA ARG A 316 19.05 3.46 21.42
C ARG A 316 18.96 2.62 22.69
N LEU A 317 18.36 1.43 22.58
CA LEU A 317 18.19 0.52 23.73
C LEU A 317 19.51 -0.04 24.25
N ALA A 318 20.49 -0.22 23.36
CA ALA A 318 21.81 -0.74 23.73
C ALA A 318 22.57 0.23 24.65
N LYS A 319 22.41 1.55 24.48
CA LYS A 319 23.07 2.56 25.33
C LYS A 319 22.80 2.34 26.82
N ASP A 320 21.58 1.89 27.16
CA ASP A 320 21.16 1.72 28.56
C ASP A 320 21.67 0.41 29.18
N VAL A 321 21.85 -0.66 28.36
CA VAL A 321 22.03 -2.02 28.91
C VAL A 321 23.28 -2.73 28.43
N ASN A 322 23.86 -2.32 27.30
CA ASN A 322 25.09 -2.87 26.72
C ASN A 322 25.79 -1.83 25.83
N PRO A 323 26.39 -0.77 26.42
CA PRO A 323 26.99 0.33 25.64
C PRO A 323 28.14 -0.09 24.71
N LYS A 324 28.72 -1.27 24.94
CA LYS A 324 29.79 -1.84 24.10
C LYS A 324 29.28 -2.77 23.00
N LEU A 325 27.96 -2.90 22.83
CA LEU A 325 27.38 -3.73 21.79
C LEU A 325 27.69 -3.15 20.41
N GLU A 326 28.25 -3.97 19.55
CA GLU A 326 28.38 -3.65 18.12
C GLU A 326 27.06 -4.00 17.41
N VAL A 327 26.28 -2.98 17.03
CA VAL A 327 25.09 -3.13 16.21
C VAL A 327 25.48 -3.04 14.75
N ILE A 328 25.14 -4.06 13.97
CA ILE A 328 25.47 -4.20 12.57
C ILE A 328 24.17 -4.37 11.79
N GLY A 329 23.93 -3.52 10.80
CA GLY A 329 22.74 -3.59 9.94
C GLY A 329 23.07 -3.02 8.57
N LYS A 330 22.75 -1.76 8.32
CA LYS A 330 22.90 -1.11 7.01
C LYS A 330 24.37 -0.88 6.60
N LYS A 331 25.31 -1.07 7.48
CA LYS A 331 26.74 -1.13 7.11
C LYS A 331 27.07 -2.28 6.14
N ILE A 332 26.24 -3.34 6.12
CA ILE A 332 26.47 -4.52 5.29
C ILE A 332 25.22 -4.98 4.53
N LEU A 333 24.04 -4.44 4.85
CA LEU A 333 22.77 -4.66 4.16
C LEU A 333 22.32 -3.35 3.48
N SER A 334 21.76 -3.45 2.28
CA SER A 334 21.29 -2.28 1.53
C SER A 334 20.10 -1.60 2.23
N GLU A 335 20.04 -0.27 2.14
CA GLU A 335 18.84 0.52 2.46
C GLU A 335 17.90 0.66 1.26
N VAL A 336 18.33 0.21 0.08
CA VAL A 336 17.60 0.38 -1.18
C VAL A 336 17.25 -0.99 -1.74
N GLY A 337 16.01 -1.14 -2.12
CA GLY A 337 15.49 -2.31 -2.80
C GLY A 337 15.07 -3.45 -1.88
N GLU A 338 14.45 -4.44 -2.49
CA GLU A 338 14.05 -5.68 -1.82
C GLU A 338 15.27 -6.43 -1.28
N LEU A 339 15.22 -6.77 -0.01
CA LEU A 339 16.23 -7.65 0.58
C LEU A 339 16.06 -9.07 0.02
N LYS A 340 17.18 -9.67 -0.41
CA LYS A 340 17.21 -11.02 -0.97
C LYS A 340 17.88 -12.01 -0.02
N PRO A 341 17.50 -13.30 -0.03
CA PRO A 341 18.15 -14.33 0.78
C PRO A 341 19.67 -14.33 0.65
N GLU A 342 20.20 -14.15 -0.58
CA GLU A 342 21.62 -14.15 -0.87
C GLU A 342 22.37 -13.03 -0.12
N ASN A 343 21.77 -11.84 -0.02
CA ASN A 343 22.34 -10.72 0.73
C ASN A 343 22.49 -11.07 2.22
N VAL A 344 21.48 -11.73 2.79
CA VAL A 344 21.48 -12.12 4.20
C VAL A 344 22.49 -13.26 4.45
N ILE A 345 22.58 -14.25 3.55
CA ILE A 345 23.57 -15.32 3.61
C ILE A 345 24.98 -14.75 3.64
N LEU A 346 25.31 -13.87 2.68
CA LEU A 346 26.62 -13.23 2.61
C LEU A 346 26.93 -12.38 3.84
N SER A 347 25.94 -11.65 4.36
CA SER A 347 26.10 -10.83 5.55
C SER A 347 26.36 -11.66 6.80
N ILE A 348 25.63 -12.75 7.00
CA ILE A 348 25.86 -13.68 8.13
C ILE A 348 27.21 -14.37 7.97
N ALA A 349 27.59 -14.82 6.77
CA ALA A 349 28.89 -15.40 6.52
C ALA A 349 30.02 -14.43 6.88
N LYS A 350 29.92 -13.17 6.45
CA LYS A 350 30.91 -12.12 6.72
C LYS A 350 31.10 -11.88 8.22
N ILE A 351 30.02 -11.69 8.99
CA ILE A 351 30.12 -11.38 10.43
C ILE A 351 30.57 -12.58 11.28
N THR A 352 30.34 -13.79 10.78
CA THR A 352 30.77 -15.03 11.47
C THR A 352 32.17 -15.52 11.03
N GLY A 353 32.77 -14.84 10.05
CA GLY A 353 34.07 -15.24 9.49
C GLY A 353 34.00 -16.53 8.65
N LYS A 354 32.79 -16.94 8.23
CA LYS A 354 32.62 -18.14 7.43
C LYS A 354 32.89 -17.85 5.96
N ASN A 355 33.81 -18.60 5.36
CA ASN A 355 34.03 -18.50 3.91
C ASN A 355 32.85 -19.13 3.17
N TYR A 356 32.15 -18.34 2.37
CA TYR A 356 31.00 -18.77 1.60
C TYR A 356 30.96 -18.10 0.23
N GLN A 357 30.78 -18.90 -0.81
CA GLN A 357 30.55 -18.42 -2.17
C GLN A 357 29.15 -18.82 -2.62
N LEU A 358 28.42 -17.87 -3.16
CA LEU A 358 27.08 -18.16 -3.70
C LEU A 358 27.17 -19.23 -4.79
N ARG A 359 26.40 -20.29 -4.63
CA ARG A 359 26.32 -21.39 -5.62
C ARG A 359 25.46 -21.04 -6.83
N THR A 360 24.79 -19.90 -6.81
CA THR A 360 23.91 -19.48 -7.91
C THR A 360 24.73 -19.01 -9.09
N LYS A 361 24.61 -19.70 -10.22
CA LYS A 361 24.93 -19.10 -11.51
C LYS A 361 24.01 -17.90 -11.68
N ASN A 362 24.58 -16.70 -11.86
CA ASN A 362 23.84 -15.52 -12.24
C ASN A 362 23.09 -15.81 -13.54
N TYR A 363 21.83 -16.21 -13.46
CA TYR A 363 20.94 -16.20 -14.59
C TYR A 363 20.61 -14.72 -14.86
N GLN A 364 21.52 -14.04 -15.53
CA GLN A 364 21.18 -12.79 -16.18
C GLN A 364 20.13 -13.11 -17.24
N LEU A 365 18.89 -12.72 -17.00
CA LEU A 365 17.89 -12.71 -18.05
C LEU A 365 18.47 -11.89 -19.21
N LYS A 366 18.83 -12.56 -20.30
CA LYS A 366 19.49 -11.96 -21.47
C LYS A 366 18.66 -10.88 -22.18
N THR A 367 17.38 -10.73 -21.83
CA THR A 367 16.49 -9.71 -22.41
C THR A 367 15.57 -9.13 -21.34
N LYS A 368 15.90 -7.94 -20.83
CA LYS A 368 14.93 -7.08 -20.15
C LYS A 368 14.07 -6.39 -21.22
N ARG A 369 12.88 -6.91 -21.50
CA ARG A 369 11.88 -6.14 -22.26
C ARG A 369 11.31 -5.06 -21.36
N SER A 370 11.39 -3.80 -21.78
CA SER A 370 10.68 -2.71 -21.09
C SER A 370 9.18 -2.99 -21.09
N PRO A 371 8.45 -2.64 -20.02
CA PRO A 371 7.00 -2.69 -20.01
C PRO A 371 6.43 -1.91 -21.20
N GLN A 372 5.39 -2.44 -21.84
CA GLN A 372 4.74 -1.81 -22.99
C GLN A 372 3.22 -1.89 -22.82
N LEU A 373 2.53 -1.00 -23.53
CA LEU A 373 1.09 -1.08 -23.68
C LEU A 373 0.70 -2.41 -24.38
N CYS A 374 -0.44 -2.96 -23.99
CA CYS A 374 -0.96 -4.18 -24.64
C CYS A 374 -1.09 -4.00 -26.15
N PRO A 375 -0.89 -5.07 -26.96
CA PRO A 375 -1.24 -5.03 -28.38
C PRO A 375 -2.71 -4.63 -28.57
N GLY A 376 -2.99 -3.66 -29.45
CA GLY A 376 -4.35 -3.15 -29.68
C GLY A 376 -4.90 -2.21 -28.60
N CYS A 377 -4.10 -1.81 -27.61
CA CYS A 377 -4.53 -0.85 -26.59
C CYS A 377 -4.93 0.50 -27.22
N PRO A 378 -6.09 1.07 -26.88
CA PRO A 378 -6.55 2.34 -27.49
C PRO A 378 -5.59 3.52 -27.22
N TYR A 379 -4.77 3.45 -26.21
CA TYR A 379 -3.79 4.50 -25.89
C TYR A 379 -2.70 4.67 -26.97
N TRP A 380 -2.40 3.62 -27.77
CA TRP A 380 -1.56 3.74 -28.95
C TRP A 380 -2.11 4.78 -29.94
N LEU A 381 -3.43 4.78 -30.13
CA LEU A 381 -4.11 5.71 -31.04
C LEU A 381 -4.04 7.14 -30.52
N VAL A 382 -4.25 7.35 -29.22
CA VAL A 382 -4.15 8.69 -28.58
C VAL A 382 -2.76 9.26 -28.76
N PHE A 383 -1.72 8.50 -28.40
CA PHE A 383 -0.34 8.98 -28.50
C PHE A 383 0.10 9.19 -29.95
N GLY A 384 -0.39 8.37 -30.86
CA GLY A 384 -0.16 8.54 -32.32
C GLY A 384 -0.75 9.86 -32.82
N ALA A 385 -2.01 10.16 -32.46
CA ALA A 385 -2.68 11.41 -32.88
C ALA A 385 -2.01 12.65 -32.25
N VAL A 386 -1.62 12.59 -30.98
CA VAL A 386 -0.89 13.68 -30.33
C VAL A 386 0.43 13.97 -31.01
N LYS A 387 1.24 12.94 -31.35
CA LYS A 387 2.50 13.12 -32.09
C LYS A 387 2.32 13.69 -33.50
N LYS A 388 1.20 13.40 -34.13
CA LYS A 388 0.86 14.01 -35.45
C LYS A 388 0.41 15.48 -35.29
N ALA A 389 -0.19 15.83 -34.16
CA ALA A 389 -0.69 17.16 -33.90
C ALA A 389 0.39 18.18 -33.61
N VAL A 390 1.47 17.78 -32.93
CA VAL A 390 2.50 18.69 -32.40
C VAL A 390 3.92 18.19 -32.66
N ASP A 391 4.88 19.10 -32.65
CA ASP A 391 6.29 18.77 -32.53
C ASP A 391 6.60 18.42 -31.07
N PRO A 392 6.98 17.15 -30.76
CA PRO A 392 7.22 16.75 -29.38
C PRO A 392 8.34 17.52 -28.68
N LYS A 393 9.25 18.16 -29.40
CA LYS A 393 10.33 18.96 -28.82
C LYS A 393 9.87 20.34 -28.35
N LYS A 394 8.68 20.78 -28.76
CA LYS A 394 8.14 22.13 -28.46
C LYS A 394 6.98 22.11 -27.47
N VAL A 395 6.55 20.95 -27.02
CA VAL A 395 5.40 20.79 -26.13
C VAL A 395 5.83 19.95 -24.93
N ILE A 396 5.45 20.37 -23.74
CA ILE A 396 5.68 19.62 -22.50
C ILE A 396 4.58 18.57 -22.32
N PHE A 397 4.96 17.36 -21.96
CA PHE A 397 4.05 16.24 -21.73
C PHE A 397 4.04 15.83 -20.26
N GLY A 398 2.87 15.93 -19.63
CA GLY A 398 2.63 15.46 -18.27
C GLY A 398 2.07 14.04 -18.25
N GLY A 399 2.57 13.23 -17.35
CA GLY A 399 2.04 11.90 -17.07
C GLY A 399 1.41 11.78 -15.70
N ASP A 400 0.62 10.73 -15.53
CA ASP A 400 0.02 10.34 -14.27
C ASP A 400 0.07 8.80 -14.11
N ILE A 401 -0.39 8.29 -12.98
CA ILE A 401 -0.34 6.87 -12.64
C ILE A 401 -1.48 6.09 -13.31
N GLY A 402 -1.12 5.14 -14.14
CA GLY A 402 -2.01 4.26 -14.90
C GLY A 402 -1.29 3.64 -16.11
N CYS A 403 -1.95 2.81 -16.92
CA CYS A 403 -1.33 2.18 -18.09
C CYS A 403 -0.69 3.21 -19.03
N TYR A 404 -1.26 4.40 -19.15
CA TYR A 404 -0.77 5.48 -20.01
C TYR A 404 0.57 6.07 -19.54
N MET A 405 1.03 5.81 -18.30
CA MET A 405 2.39 6.18 -17.88
C MET A 405 3.48 5.52 -18.74
N LEU A 406 3.15 4.41 -19.41
CA LEU A 406 4.06 3.73 -20.32
C LEU A 406 4.39 4.56 -21.57
N ALA A 407 3.69 5.69 -21.81
CA ALA A 407 4.07 6.68 -22.81
C ALA A 407 5.44 7.31 -22.58
N GLY A 408 5.96 7.28 -21.37
CA GLY A 408 7.34 7.71 -21.05
C GLY A 408 8.41 6.75 -21.55
N LEU A 409 8.03 5.55 -22.01
CA LEU A 409 8.94 4.54 -22.52
C LEU A 409 8.88 4.45 -24.06
N PRO A 410 9.92 3.87 -24.71
CA PRO A 410 9.86 3.61 -26.14
C PRO A 410 8.63 2.75 -26.53
N PRO A 411 8.02 3.00 -27.69
CA PRO A 411 8.42 3.92 -28.75
C PRO A 411 7.83 5.34 -28.62
N HIS A 412 7.05 5.63 -27.56
CA HIS A 412 6.35 6.92 -27.47
C HIS A 412 7.26 8.05 -27.00
N ASN A 413 7.93 7.90 -25.87
CA ASN A 413 8.83 8.89 -25.25
C ASN A 413 8.18 10.30 -25.16
N ILE A 414 6.90 10.35 -24.74
CA ILE A 414 6.12 11.59 -24.57
C ILE A 414 5.65 11.76 -23.15
N GLN A 415 6.62 11.87 -22.25
CA GLN A 415 6.35 12.12 -20.82
C GLN A 415 7.60 12.80 -20.23
N ASP A 416 7.45 14.07 -19.91
CA ASP A 416 8.52 14.91 -19.35
C ASP A 416 8.48 14.96 -17.82
N TYR A 417 7.32 14.73 -17.23
CA TYR A 417 7.17 14.57 -15.77
C TYR A 417 6.10 13.55 -15.40
N LEU A 418 6.31 12.92 -14.24
CA LEU A 418 5.38 12.01 -13.57
C LEU A 418 5.67 12.06 -12.08
N SER A 419 4.61 12.07 -11.26
CA SER A 419 4.72 12.07 -9.80
C SER A 419 3.65 11.16 -9.18
N CYS A 420 2.90 11.62 -8.19
CA CYS A 420 1.87 10.82 -7.52
C CYS A 420 0.56 10.76 -8.32
N MET A 421 -0.31 9.82 -7.96
CA MET A 421 -1.59 9.62 -8.61
C MET A 421 -2.49 10.85 -8.50
N GLY A 422 -2.93 11.37 -9.65
CA GLY A 422 -3.76 12.58 -9.75
C GLY A 422 -2.98 13.89 -9.84
N SER A 423 -1.63 13.87 -9.79
CA SER A 423 -0.81 15.07 -9.75
C SER A 423 -0.62 15.76 -11.11
N SER A 424 -0.89 15.07 -12.20
CA SER A 424 -0.57 15.55 -13.54
C SER A 424 -1.18 16.91 -13.87
N ILE A 425 -2.44 17.13 -13.50
CA ILE A 425 -3.16 18.41 -13.73
C ILE A 425 -2.57 19.52 -12.86
N GLY A 426 -2.30 19.25 -11.58
CA GLY A 426 -1.75 20.25 -10.65
C GLY A 426 -0.35 20.70 -11.05
N ILE A 427 0.51 19.76 -11.47
CA ILE A 427 1.85 20.10 -11.97
C ILE A 427 1.76 20.86 -13.30
N ALA A 428 0.89 20.42 -14.22
CA ALA A 428 0.60 21.12 -15.47
C ALA A 428 0.19 22.58 -15.24
N HIS A 429 -0.71 22.81 -14.28
CA HIS A 429 -1.14 24.14 -13.88
C HIS A 429 0.06 25.01 -13.48
N GLY A 430 0.91 24.52 -12.58
CA GLY A 430 2.07 25.26 -12.09
C GLY A 430 3.05 25.61 -13.21
N ILE A 431 3.43 24.64 -14.03
CA ILE A 431 4.33 24.85 -15.17
C ILE A 431 3.72 25.87 -16.14
N LYS A 432 2.48 25.67 -16.56
CA LYS A 432 1.82 26.52 -17.54
C LYS A 432 1.67 27.97 -17.06
N LYS A 433 1.38 28.13 -15.77
CA LYS A 433 1.21 29.45 -15.16
C LYS A 433 2.51 30.26 -15.13
N MET A 434 3.63 29.59 -14.97
CA MET A 434 4.94 30.25 -14.80
C MET A 434 5.73 30.39 -16.08
N THR A 435 5.56 29.46 -17.04
CA THR A 435 6.39 29.43 -18.26
C THR A 435 5.65 29.88 -19.51
N GLY A 436 4.31 29.76 -19.54
CA GLY A 436 3.51 29.98 -20.74
C GLY A 436 3.71 28.94 -21.86
N GLN A 437 4.61 27.97 -21.70
CA GLN A 437 4.89 26.95 -22.70
C GLN A 437 3.66 26.10 -23.03
N LYS A 438 3.58 25.58 -24.27
CA LYS A 438 2.53 24.63 -24.64
C LYS A 438 2.68 23.35 -23.84
N LEU A 439 1.57 22.85 -23.28
CA LEU A 439 1.59 21.69 -22.39
C LEU A 439 0.35 20.82 -22.60
N ILE A 440 0.58 19.52 -22.72
CA ILE A 440 -0.45 18.48 -22.75
C ILE A 440 -0.22 17.59 -21.54
N THR A 441 -1.27 17.28 -20.76
CA THR A 441 -1.16 16.31 -19.68
C THR A 441 -2.19 15.20 -19.83
N PHE A 442 -1.77 13.98 -19.47
CA PHE A 442 -2.61 12.78 -19.55
C PHE A 442 -3.02 12.35 -18.13
N ILE A 443 -4.29 11.97 -17.99
CA ILE A 443 -4.82 11.42 -16.74
C ILE A 443 -5.85 10.33 -17.05
N GLY A 444 -5.81 9.19 -16.36
CA GLY A 444 -6.81 8.13 -16.53
C GLY A 444 -8.14 8.46 -15.85
N ASP A 445 -9.20 7.79 -16.25
CA ASP A 445 -10.55 7.94 -15.68
C ASP A 445 -10.58 7.65 -14.16
N SER A 446 -10.09 6.50 -13.73
CA SER A 446 -10.00 6.16 -12.30
C SER A 446 -9.14 7.19 -11.53
N THR A 447 -8.02 7.62 -12.11
CA THR A 447 -7.11 8.61 -11.52
C THR A 447 -7.77 10.00 -11.45
N PHE A 448 -8.59 10.36 -12.43
CA PHE A 448 -9.36 11.60 -12.42
C PHE A 448 -10.34 11.65 -11.24
N PHE A 449 -11.08 10.56 -11.00
CA PHE A 449 -11.93 10.44 -9.82
C PHE A 449 -11.14 10.39 -8.51
N HIS A 450 -9.95 9.80 -8.52
CA HIS A 450 -9.11 9.67 -7.32
C HIS A 450 -8.66 11.03 -6.77
N ALA A 451 -8.06 11.88 -7.63
CA ALA A 451 -7.50 13.17 -7.18
C ALA A 451 -7.43 14.26 -8.28
N GLY A 452 -7.90 13.98 -9.51
CA GLY A 452 -7.85 14.94 -10.61
C GLY A 452 -8.85 16.08 -10.50
N ILE A 453 -10.01 15.83 -9.88
CA ILE A 453 -11.11 16.82 -9.79
C ILE A 453 -10.71 18.10 -9.04
N PRO A 454 -10.13 18.04 -7.83
CA PRO A 454 -9.67 19.24 -7.13
C PRO A 454 -8.61 20.02 -7.91
N ALA A 455 -7.70 19.31 -8.60
CA ALA A 455 -6.68 19.94 -9.42
C ALA A 455 -7.28 20.65 -10.65
N LEU A 456 -8.33 20.08 -11.27
CA LEU A 456 -9.06 20.73 -12.36
C LEU A 456 -9.76 21.99 -11.88
N ILE A 457 -10.48 21.94 -10.76
CA ILE A 457 -11.12 23.12 -10.14
C ILE A 457 -10.08 24.22 -9.90
N ASN A 458 -8.93 23.88 -9.30
CA ASN A 458 -7.85 24.81 -9.05
C ASN A 458 -7.31 25.46 -10.36
N THR A 459 -7.18 24.65 -11.42
CA THR A 459 -6.69 25.09 -12.73
C THR A 459 -7.64 26.11 -13.37
N VAL A 460 -8.95 25.84 -13.30
CA VAL A 460 -10.00 26.76 -13.79
C VAL A 460 -10.04 28.05 -12.95
N PHE A 461 -10.11 27.90 -11.62
CA PHE A 461 -10.18 29.02 -10.68
C PHE A 461 -9.01 29.99 -10.84
N ASN A 462 -7.80 29.47 -10.97
CA ASN A 462 -6.59 30.26 -11.12
C ASN A 462 -6.24 30.60 -12.58
N LYS A 463 -7.13 30.33 -13.53
CA LYS A 463 -7.02 30.75 -14.94
C LYS A 463 -5.69 30.31 -15.59
N SER A 464 -5.43 29.04 -15.64
CA SER A 464 -4.35 28.42 -16.39
C SER A 464 -4.95 27.64 -17.57
N ASN A 465 -4.18 27.43 -18.64
CA ASN A 465 -4.70 26.85 -19.88
C ASN A 465 -3.89 25.64 -20.41
N PRO A 466 -3.60 24.61 -19.60
CA PRO A 466 -3.07 23.36 -20.13
C PRO A 466 -4.15 22.63 -20.93
N LEU A 467 -3.72 21.82 -21.92
CA LEU A 467 -4.58 20.81 -22.53
C LEU A 467 -4.53 19.52 -21.69
N ILE A 468 -5.68 19.10 -21.18
CA ILE A 468 -5.84 17.89 -20.38
C ILE A 468 -6.50 16.81 -21.25
N ILE A 469 -5.87 15.64 -21.37
CA ILE A 469 -6.44 14.48 -22.07
C ILE A 469 -6.80 13.43 -21.02
N VAL A 470 -8.11 13.21 -20.82
CA VAL A 470 -8.61 12.14 -19.96
C VAL A 470 -8.66 10.84 -20.74
N MET A 471 -7.88 9.87 -20.31
CA MET A 471 -7.71 8.55 -20.92
C MET A 471 -8.79 7.59 -20.39
N GLU A 472 -10.01 7.68 -20.92
CA GLU A 472 -11.16 6.94 -20.43
C GLU A 472 -11.25 5.54 -21.05
N ASN A 473 -10.82 4.53 -20.29
CA ASN A 473 -10.88 3.13 -20.68
C ASN A 473 -11.92 2.30 -19.92
N GLN A 474 -12.73 2.96 -19.10
CA GLN A 474 -13.87 2.42 -18.36
C GLN A 474 -13.53 1.39 -17.27
N THR A 475 -12.28 1.35 -16.80
CA THR A 475 -11.85 0.42 -15.75
C THR A 475 -10.53 0.83 -15.10
N THR A 476 -10.32 0.45 -13.86
CA THR A 476 -9.00 0.55 -13.21
C THR A 476 -8.13 -0.62 -13.67
N ALA A 477 -7.60 -0.51 -14.91
CA ALA A 477 -7.02 -1.63 -15.63
C ALA A 477 -5.74 -2.18 -14.99
N MET A 478 -4.82 -1.29 -14.58
CA MET A 478 -3.46 -1.66 -14.16
C MET A 478 -3.43 -2.60 -12.95
N THR A 479 -4.40 -2.50 -12.04
CA THR A 479 -4.46 -3.28 -10.79
C THR A 479 -5.41 -4.45 -10.85
N GLY A 480 -6.06 -4.72 -12.01
CA GLY A 480 -6.92 -5.88 -12.21
C GLY A 480 -8.37 -5.58 -12.61
N HIS A 481 -8.60 -4.49 -13.32
CA HIS A 481 -9.90 -4.13 -13.88
C HIS A 481 -11.02 -3.91 -12.85
N GLN A 482 -10.69 -3.27 -11.73
CA GLN A 482 -11.68 -2.91 -10.72
C GLN A 482 -12.63 -1.81 -11.25
N PRO A 483 -13.89 -1.79 -10.76
CA PRO A 483 -14.82 -0.71 -11.08
C PRO A 483 -14.35 0.62 -10.44
N HIS A 484 -14.71 1.72 -11.07
CA HIS A 484 -14.58 3.08 -10.54
C HIS A 484 -15.91 3.84 -10.80
N PRO A 485 -16.15 5.02 -10.21
CA PRO A 485 -17.44 5.69 -10.29
C PRO A 485 -17.99 5.95 -11.70
N GLY A 486 -17.13 6.09 -12.70
CA GLY A 486 -17.50 6.29 -14.10
C GLY A 486 -17.57 4.99 -14.95
N ALA A 487 -17.38 3.81 -14.35
CA ALA A 487 -17.40 2.57 -15.12
C ALA A 487 -18.83 2.19 -15.56
N PRO A 488 -19.04 1.70 -16.81
CA PRO A 488 -20.38 1.43 -17.35
C PRO A 488 -21.20 0.40 -16.58
N LEU A 489 -20.54 -0.49 -15.85
CA LEU A 489 -21.19 -1.54 -15.06
C LEU A 489 -21.64 -1.08 -13.67
N VAL A 490 -21.37 0.18 -13.32
CA VAL A 490 -21.83 0.78 -12.06
C VAL A 490 -23.21 1.37 -12.30
N PRO A 491 -24.27 0.89 -11.61
CA PRO A 491 -25.59 1.54 -11.69
C PRO A 491 -25.45 3.03 -11.35
N ASN A 492 -26.01 3.90 -12.20
CA ASN A 492 -25.87 5.37 -12.07
C ASN A 492 -24.42 5.87 -12.10
N GLY A 493 -23.56 5.29 -12.96
CA GLY A 493 -22.18 5.73 -13.15
C GLY A 493 -22.09 7.21 -13.51
N ILE A 494 -21.14 7.89 -12.89
CA ILE A 494 -20.94 9.34 -13.03
C ILE A 494 -20.20 9.59 -14.35
N LYS A 495 -20.72 10.45 -15.21
CA LYS A 495 -20.06 10.83 -16.46
C LYS A 495 -18.99 11.88 -16.22
N ILE A 496 -17.79 11.60 -16.75
CA ILE A 496 -16.64 12.51 -16.58
C ILE A 496 -16.93 13.88 -17.19
N GLU A 497 -17.57 13.92 -18.35
CA GLU A 497 -17.94 15.17 -19.03
C GLU A 497 -18.86 16.07 -18.21
N GLU A 498 -19.76 15.50 -17.42
CA GLU A 498 -20.64 16.25 -16.53
C GLU A 498 -19.83 16.93 -15.40
N ILE A 499 -18.89 16.19 -14.80
CA ILE A 499 -17.97 16.74 -13.78
C ILE A 499 -17.09 17.84 -14.39
N VAL A 500 -16.49 17.58 -15.55
CA VAL A 500 -15.61 18.54 -16.23
C VAL A 500 -16.36 19.86 -16.50
N ARG A 501 -17.59 19.77 -16.99
CA ARG A 501 -18.45 20.95 -17.18
C ARG A 501 -18.80 21.64 -15.87
N ALA A 502 -19.16 20.88 -14.84
CA ALA A 502 -19.47 21.41 -13.50
C ALA A 502 -18.26 22.13 -12.86
N CYS A 503 -17.04 21.70 -13.18
CA CYS A 503 -15.81 22.40 -12.79
C CYS A 503 -15.58 23.73 -13.55
N GLY A 504 -16.43 24.10 -14.52
CA GLY A 504 -16.35 25.35 -15.27
C GLY A 504 -15.54 25.29 -16.56
N VAL A 505 -15.18 24.10 -17.06
CA VAL A 505 -14.48 23.93 -18.33
C VAL A 505 -15.43 24.18 -19.50
N LYS A 506 -15.10 25.12 -20.37
CA LYS A 506 -15.87 25.45 -21.57
C LYS A 506 -15.41 24.64 -22.79
N ASN A 507 -14.10 24.46 -22.94
CA ASN A 507 -13.49 23.75 -24.05
C ASN A 507 -13.42 22.24 -23.73
N LEU A 508 -14.46 21.50 -24.12
CA LEU A 508 -14.58 20.06 -23.87
C LEU A 508 -15.00 19.33 -25.14
N LYS A 509 -14.21 18.30 -25.51
CA LYS A 509 -14.57 17.33 -26.56
C LYS A 509 -14.48 15.91 -26.04
N ILE A 510 -15.38 15.05 -26.51
CA ILE A 510 -15.37 13.60 -26.26
C ILE A 510 -15.13 12.94 -27.62
N ILE A 511 -14.01 12.24 -27.74
CA ILE A 511 -13.59 11.69 -29.05
C ILE A 511 -13.16 10.24 -28.85
N ASP A 512 -13.67 9.35 -29.72
CA ASP A 512 -13.11 8.00 -29.85
C ASP A 512 -11.75 8.11 -30.57
N PRO A 513 -10.64 7.69 -29.98
CA PRO A 513 -9.31 7.85 -30.58
C PRO A 513 -9.12 7.07 -31.88
N ILE A 514 -10.07 6.25 -32.32
CA ILE A 514 -10.07 5.65 -33.67
C ILE A 514 -10.23 6.73 -34.75
N ASN A 515 -10.92 7.83 -34.43
CA ASN A 515 -11.11 8.99 -35.30
C ASN A 515 -9.85 9.87 -35.26
N GLN A 516 -8.78 9.38 -35.88
CA GLN A 516 -7.43 9.97 -35.79
C GLN A 516 -7.37 11.42 -36.29
N GLU A 517 -8.10 11.76 -37.33
CA GLU A 517 -8.14 13.12 -37.89
C GLU A 517 -8.83 14.08 -36.93
N GLU A 518 -10.03 13.74 -36.43
CA GLU A 518 -10.77 14.53 -35.47
C GLU A 518 -9.94 14.76 -34.20
N PHE A 519 -9.30 13.69 -33.67
CA PHE A 519 -8.49 13.78 -32.48
C PHE A 519 -7.27 14.70 -32.69
N THR A 520 -6.57 14.56 -33.81
CA THR A 520 -5.41 15.38 -34.16
C THR A 520 -5.80 16.86 -34.28
N ASN A 521 -6.93 17.16 -34.95
CA ASN A 521 -7.42 18.53 -35.10
C ASN A 521 -7.88 19.13 -33.79
N ALA A 522 -8.53 18.35 -32.90
CA ALA A 522 -8.92 18.80 -31.56
C ALA A 522 -7.70 19.15 -30.70
N VAL A 523 -6.63 18.36 -30.76
CA VAL A 523 -5.38 18.68 -30.04
C VAL A 523 -4.78 20.00 -30.51
N LYS A 524 -4.68 20.22 -31.84
CA LYS A 524 -4.17 21.46 -32.41
C LYS A 524 -5.01 22.66 -31.98
N GLU A 525 -6.34 22.55 -32.11
CA GLU A 525 -7.28 23.62 -31.75
C GLU A 525 -7.18 23.97 -30.25
N PHE A 526 -7.19 22.95 -29.38
CA PHE A 526 -7.26 23.16 -27.94
C PHE A 526 -5.95 23.66 -27.32
N LEU A 527 -4.82 23.41 -27.95
CA LEU A 527 -3.52 23.98 -27.53
C LEU A 527 -3.40 25.49 -27.76
N GLU A 528 -4.23 26.07 -28.62
CA GLU A 528 -4.25 27.52 -28.90
C GLU A 528 -5.29 28.27 -28.05
N LYS A 529 -6.10 27.56 -27.27
CA LYS A 529 -7.10 28.20 -26.40
C LYS A 529 -6.46 28.93 -25.23
N SER A 530 -7.05 30.05 -24.84
CA SER A 530 -6.62 30.84 -23.67
C SER A 530 -7.16 30.34 -22.33
N GLU A 531 -8.09 29.40 -22.36
CA GLU A 531 -8.67 28.75 -21.17
C GLU A 531 -8.32 27.25 -21.16
N VAL A 532 -8.44 26.63 -19.98
CA VAL A 532 -8.24 25.18 -19.85
C VAL A 532 -9.13 24.42 -20.80
N SER A 533 -8.54 23.43 -21.45
CA SER A 533 -9.22 22.60 -22.45
C SER A 533 -9.11 21.14 -22.09
N VAL A 534 -10.19 20.37 -22.29
CA VAL A 534 -10.24 18.94 -21.93
C VAL A 534 -10.70 18.13 -23.14
N ILE A 535 -9.93 17.10 -23.48
CA ILE A 535 -10.34 16.04 -24.41
C ILE A 535 -10.55 14.75 -23.61
N ILE A 536 -11.73 14.15 -23.71
CA ILE A 536 -11.99 12.83 -23.16
C ILE A 536 -11.78 11.82 -24.29
N ALA A 537 -10.69 11.08 -24.23
CA ALA A 537 -10.39 9.99 -25.14
C ALA A 537 -11.12 8.73 -24.70
N ARG A 538 -12.34 8.53 -25.19
CA ARG A 538 -13.26 7.47 -24.74
C ARG A 538 -13.18 6.24 -25.61
N ARG A 539 -12.57 5.18 -25.11
CA ARG A 539 -12.60 3.85 -25.72
C ARG A 539 -12.33 2.76 -24.69
N PRO A 540 -13.20 1.72 -24.58
CA PRO A 540 -13.04 0.64 -23.61
C PRO A 540 -11.68 -0.06 -23.70
N CYS A 541 -11.16 -0.51 -22.55
CA CYS A 541 -9.97 -1.34 -22.51
C CYS A 541 -10.21 -2.68 -23.24
N ILE A 542 -9.30 -3.05 -24.14
CA ILE A 542 -9.40 -4.30 -24.92
C ILE A 542 -9.38 -5.57 -24.07
N GLN A 543 -8.91 -5.49 -22.83
CA GLN A 543 -8.88 -6.62 -21.89
C GLN A 543 -10.22 -6.80 -21.15
N ILE A 544 -11.15 -5.85 -21.26
CA ILE A 544 -12.51 -6.03 -20.78
C ILE A 544 -13.21 -6.96 -21.76
N LYS A 545 -13.38 -8.23 -21.38
CA LYS A 545 -14.26 -9.13 -22.14
C LYS A 545 -15.66 -8.54 -22.09
N SER A 546 -16.29 -8.36 -23.25
CA SER A 546 -17.72 -8.10 -23.34
C SER A 546 -18.45 -9.19 -22.53
N ARG A 547 -18.97 -8.84 -21.38
CA ARG A 547 -19.78 -9.73 -20.54
C ARG A 547 -21.22 -9.69 -21.01
#